data_a2a0e59b0fee00c5c4f1a12f37b3a365
#
_entry.id   a2a0e59b0fee00c5c4f1a12f37b3a365
#
_cell.length_a   1.000
_cell.length_b   1.000
_cell.length_c   1.000
_cell.angle_alpha   90.00
_cell.angle_beta   90.00
_cell.angle_gamma   90.00
#
_symmetry.space_group_name_H-M   'P 1'
#
loop_
_entity.id
_entity.type
_entity.pdbx_description
1 polymer ?
#
loop_
_entity_poly.entity_id
_entity_poly.type
_entity_poly.pdbx_seq_one_letter_code
_entity_poly.pdbx_strand_id
1 'polypeptide(L)'
;MAQDRARELASIKRKIVKIDPAFAPAIKNLEPCTFGLTKPTVTSYQSLIRSVVAQQVSTAAARTISGRLEVKCGGSITAEKVGALSLKQLQSVGLTGAKVRTISELTEAVLSGEINF
;
A
#
# COMPACT_ATOMS: atom_id res chain seq x y z
N MET A 1 14.08 -14.10 17.48
CA MET A 1 13.53 -13.12 16.52
C MET A 1 12.84 -11.95 17.22
N ALA A 2 11.79 -12.13 18.00
CA ALA A 2 11.14 -11.03 18.73
C ALA A 2 12.04 -10.35 19.76
N GLN A 3 12.87 -11.09 20.50
CA GLN A 3 13.83 -10.55 21.47
C GLN A 3 14.95 -9.73 20.79
N ASP A 4 15.43 -10.16 19.63
CA ASP A 4 16.46 -9.43 18.87
C ASP A 4 15.93 -8.09 18.39
N ARG A 5 14.69 -8.07 17.89
CA ARG A 5 14.04 -6.83 17.46
C ARG A 5 13.82 -5.87 18.64
N ALA A 6 13.41 -6.36 19.78
CA ALA A 6 13.23 -5.52 20.99
C ALA A 6 14.56 -4.88 21.41
N ARG A 7 15.68 -5.64 21.36
CA ARG A 7 17.01 -5.12 21.64
C ARG A 7 17.45 -4.07 20.62
N GLU A 8 17.17 -4.32 19.34
CA GLU A 8 17.47 -3.39 18.25
C GLU A 8 16.71 -2.08 18.42
N LEU A 9 15.39 -2.14 18.66
CA LEU A 9 14.56 -0.95 18.91
C LEU A 9 15.03 -0.17 20.15
N ALA A 10 15.40 -0.84 21.22
CA ALA A 10 15.95 -0.19 22.40
C ALA A 10 17.29 0.51 22.10
N SER A 11 18.12 -0.10 21.28
CA SER A 11 19.38 0.51 20.81
C SER A 11 19.12 1.75 19.97
N ILE A 12 18.18 1.68 19.02
CA ILE A 12 17.78 2.81 18.17
C ILE A 12 17.26 3.97 19.01
N LYS A 13 16.36 3.70 19.96
CA LYS A 13 15.83 4.71 20.91
C LYS A 13 16.95 5.43 21.67
N ARG A 14 17.92 4.69 22.20
CA ARG A 14 19.08 5.28 22.90
C ARG A 14 19.93 6.16 21.98
N LYS A 15 20.15 5.73 20.75
CA LYS A 15 20.92 6.52 19.77
C LYS A 15 20.22 7.83 19.41
N ILE A 16 18.90 7.79 19.23
CA ILE A 16 18.11 9.00 18.92
C ILE A 16 18.22 10.01 20.05
N VAL A 17 18.03 9.58 21.31
CA VAL A 17 18.12 10.45 22.49
C VAL A 17 19.55 11.00 22.66
N LYS A 18 20.56 10.22 22.30
CA LYS A 18 21.98 10.69 22.34
C LYS A 18 22.24 11.78 21.29
N ILE A 19 21.62 11.69 20.11
CA ILE A 19 21.75 12.68 19.05
C ILE A 19 21.01 13.97 19.43
N ASP A 20 19.78 13.84 19.89
CA ASP A 20 18.96 14.97 20.35
C ASP A 20 18.14 14.57 21.59
N PRO A 21 18.55 15.07 22.77
CA PRO A 21 17.85 14.78 24.03
C PRO A 21 16.39 15.25 24.07
N ALA A 22 15.99 16.17 23.22
CA ALA A 22 14.61 16.66 23.13
C ALA A 22 13.60 15.54 22.77
N PHE A 23 14.07 14.46 22.13
CA PHE A 23 13.23 13.29 21.83
C PHE A 23 12.95 12.40 23.04
N ALA A 24 13.67 12.52 24.14
CA ALA A 24 13.53 11.63 25.30
C ALA A 24 12.10 11.55 25.84
N PRO A 25 11.36 12.66 26.08
CA PRO A 25 9.99 12.58 26.57
C PRO A 25 9.03 11.89 25.61
N ALA A 26 9.19 12.13 24.31
CA ALA A 26 8.36 11.51 23.26
C ALA A 26 8.61 10.00 23.17
N ILE A 27 9.87 9.59 23.19
CA ILE A 27 10.27 8.17 23.05
C ILE A 27 9.91 7.34 24.28
N LYS A 28 9.94 7.92 25.47
CA LYS A 28 9.69 7.20 26.73
C LYS A 28 8.36 6.45 26.73
N ASN A 29 7.33 7.03 26.15
CA ASN A 29 5.97 6.50 26.17
C ASN A 29 5.53 5.92 24.81
N LEU A 30 6.44 5.80 23.83
CA LEU A 30 6.10 5.21 22.53
C LEU A 30 5.99 3.71 22.61
N GLU A 31 4.86 3.21 22.12
CA GLU A 31 4.69 1.80 21.84
C GLU A 31 5.73 1.31 20.80
N PRO A 32 6.15 0.04 20.87
CA PRO A 32 7.06 -0.52 19.88
C PRO A 32 6.50 -0.41 18.47
N CYS A 33 7.35 0.00 17.52
CA CYS A 33 6.97 0.03 16.13
C CYS A 33 6.62 -1.38 15.63
N THR A 34 5.40 -1.55 15.14
CA THR A 34 4.90 -2.83 14.61
C THR A 34 5.00 -2.95 13.11
N PHE A 35 5.58 -1.94 12.42
CA PHE A 35 5.74 -1.96 10.97
C PHE A 35 6.54 -3.19 10.52
N GLY A 36 6.02 -3.89 9.53
CA GLY A 36 6.65 -5.09 8.98
C GLY A 36 6.50 -6.36 9.84
N LEU A 37 5.75 -6.32 10.95
CA LEU A 37 5.49 -7.50 11.80
C LEU A 37 4.31 -8.34 11.33
N THR A 38 3.34 -7.73 10.68
CA THR A 38 2.18 -8.43 10.14
C THR A 38 2.45 -8.91 8.73
N LYS A 39 2.08 -10.16 8.45
CA LYS A 39 2.10 -10.65 7.07
C LYS A 39 1.10 -9.86 6.23
N PRO A 40 1.45 -9.49 4.99
CA PRO A 40 0.51 -8.85 4.08
C PRO A 40 -0.72 -9.74 3.88
N THR A 41 -1.91 -9.15 3.95
CA THR A 41 -3.18 -9.84 3.67
C THR A 41 -3.59 -9.75 2.20
N VAL A 42 -2.86 -8.94 1.44
CA VAL A 42 -3.10 -8.70 0.01
C VAL A 42 -1.81 -8.88 -0.79
N THR A 43 -1.94 -9.14 -2.07
CA THR A 43 -0.79 -9.26 -2.97
C THR A 43 -0.07 -7.92 -3.17
N SER A 44 1.18 -7.96 -3.60
CA SER A 44 1.95 -6.75 -3.93
C SER A 44 1.28 -5.94 -5.04
N TYR A 45 0.75 -6.62 -6.06
CA TYR A 45 -0.03 -5.98 -7.13
C TYR A 45 -1.25 -5.23 -6.57
N GLN A 46 -2.06 -5.89 -5.74
CA GLN A 46 -3.24 -5.27 -5.12
C GLN A 46 -2.87 -4.07 -4.25
N SER A 47 -1.79 -4.16 -3.47
CA SER A 47 -1.27 -3.05 -2.66
C SER A 47 -0.90 -1.86 -3.52
N LEU A 48 -0.24 -2.10 -4.65
CA LEU A 48 0.19 -1.05 -5.56
C LEU A 48 -1.00 -0.38 -6.26
N ILE A 49 -1.98 -1.16 -6.72
CA ILE A 49 -3.23 -0.62 -7.29
C ILE A 49 -3.97 0.25 -6.26
N ARG A 50 -4.11 -0.21 -5.03
CA ARG A 50 -4.74 0.58 -3.95
C ARG A 50 -3.98 1.87 -3.66
N SER A 51 -2.64 1.84 -3.74
CA SER A 51 -1.81 3.04 -3.57
C SER A 51 -2.04 4.06 -4.67
N VAL A 52 -2.13 3.63 -5.92
CA VAL A 52 -2.47 4.51 -7.05
C VAL A 52 -3.86 5.12 -6.88
N VAL A 53 -4.84 4.30 -6.51
CA VAL A 53 -6.22 4.77 -6.24
C VAL A 53 -6.24 5.84 -5.14
N ALA A 54 -5.45 5.66 -4.10
CA ALA A 54 -5.44 6.54 -2.92
C ALA A 54 -4.71 7.88 -3.12
N GLN A 55 -3.96 8.05 -4.22
CA GLN A 55 -3.26 9.31 -4.48
C GLN A 55 -4.22 10.49 -4.59
N GLN A 56 -3.96 11.55 -3.83
CA GLN A 56 -4.68 12.84 -3.87
C GLN A 56 -6.21 12.73 -3.63
N VAL A 57 -6.67 11.72 -2.94
CA VAL A 57 -8.06 11.58 -2.51
C VAL A 57 -8.14 11.26 -1.03
N SER A 58 -9.30 11.50 -0.42
CA SER A 58 -9.52 11.12 0.98
C SER A 58 -9.49 9.59 1.16
N THR A 59 -9.20 9.14 2.37
CA THR A 59 -9.26 7.72 2.73
C THR A 59 -10.62 7.10 2.45
N ALA A 60 -11.70 7.84 2.71
CA ALA A 60 -13.07 7.39 2.43
C ALA A 60 -13.32 7.22 0.92
N ALA A 61 -12.89 8.18 0.11
CA ALA A 61 -13.00 8.11 -1.35
C ALA A 61 -12.15 6.96 -1.92
N ALA A 62 -10.91 6.80 -1.46
CA ALA A 62 -10.03 5.70 -1.87
C ALA A 62 -10.66 4.34 -1.55
N ARG A 63 -11.23 4.18 -0.38
CA ARG A 63 -11.92 2.94 0.04
C ARG A 63 -13.12 2.65 -0.85
N THR A 64 -13.92 3.65 -1.17
CA THR A 64 -15.09 3.50 -2.05
C THR A 64 -14.67 3.09 -3.46
N ILE A 65 -13.69 3.74 -4.05
CA ILE A 65 -13.19 3.44 -5.40
C ILE A 65 -12.57 2.04 -5.45
N SER A 66 -11.73 1.69 -4.48
CA SER A 66 -11.13 0.36 -4.38
C SER A 66 -12.18 -0.73 -4.22
N GLY A 67 -13.22 -0.50 -3.42
CA GLY A 67 -14.33 -1.44 -3.26
C GLY A 67 -15.12 -1.66 -4.55
N ARG A 68 -15.38 -0.59 -5.32
CA ARG A 68 -16.02 -0.69 -6.63
C ARG A 68 -15.16 -1.45 -7.63
N LEU A 69 -13.85 -1.21 -7.64
CA LEU A 69 -12.92 -1.95 -8.49
C LEU A 69 -12.89 -3.44 -8.13
N GLU A 70 -12.85 -3.76 -6.85
CA GLU A 70 -12.89 -5.13 -6.36
C GLU A 70 -14.15 -5.87 -6.81
N VAL A 71 -15.33 -5.22 -6.74
CA VAL A 71 -16.60 -5.77 -7.26
C VAL A 71 -16.53 -6.00 -8.78
N LYS A 72 -15.99 -5.04 -9.54
CA LYS A 72 -15.78 -5.20 -11.00
C LYS A 72 -14.86 -6.38 -11.33
N CYS A 73 -13.89 -6.66 -10.47
CA CYS A 73 -12.98 -7.80 -10.61
C CYS A 73 -13.53 -9.13 -10.05
N GLY A 74 -14.78 -9.15 -9.60
CA GLY A 74 -15.40 -10.37 -9.08
C GLY A 74 -14.93 -10.79 -7.69
N GLY A 75 -14.44 -9.85 -6.87
CA GLY A 75 -14.10 -10.06 -5.46
C GLY A 75 -12.60 -10.01 -5.12
N SER A 76 -11.71 -10.01 -6.12
CA SER A 76 -10.27 -9.82 -5.89
C SER A 76 -9.62 -9.05 -7.02
N ILE A 77 -8.72 -8.13 -6.67
CA ILE A 77 -7.99 -7.31 -7.63
C ILE A 77 -6.73 -8.07 -8.04
N THR A 78 -6.75 -8.65 -9.23
CA THR A 78 -5.61 -9.32 -9.86
C THR A 78 -5.26 -8.68 -11.19
N ALA A 79 -4.01 -8.82 -11.64
CA ALA A 79 -3.58 -8.25 -12.92
C ALA A 79 -4.42 -8.78 -14.10
N GLU A 80 -4.75 -10.06 -14.09
CA GLU A 80 -5.57 -10.70 -15.13
C GLU A 80 -6.98 -10.10 -15.18
N LYS A 81 -7.60 -9.90 -14.02
CA LYS A 81 -8.97 -9.36 -13.92
C LYS A 81 -9.02 -7.87 -14.26
N VAL A 82 -8.05 -7.08 -13.79
CA VAL A 82 -7.95 -5.66 -14.14
C VAL A 82 -7.63 -5.49 -15.62
N GLY A 83 -6.73 -6.30 -16.16
CA GLY A 83 -6.39 -6.30 -17.59
C GLY A 83 -7.55 -6.65 -18.52
N ALA A 84 -8.53 -7.41 -18.03
CA ALA A 84 -9.76 -7.74 -18.76
C ALA A 84 -10.80 -6.61 -18.77
N LEU A 85 -10.65 -5.59 -17.92
CA LEU A 85 -11.57 -4.45 -17.85
C LEU A 85 -11.25 -3.44 -18.98
N SER A 86 -12.29 -2.87 -19.59
CA SER A 86 -12.12 -1.76 -20.53
C SER A 86 -11.75 -0.46 -19.78
N LEU A 87 -11.21 0.51 -20.53
CA LEU A 87 -10.92 1.84 -19.99
C LEU A 87 -12.18 2.50 -19.41
N LYS A 88 -13.33 2.32 -20.08
CA LYS A 88 -14.64 2.80 -19.59
C LYS A 88 -15.03 2.16 -18.26
N GLN A 89 -14.81 0.86 -18.12
CA GLN A 89 -15.09 0.16 -16.85
C GLN A 89 -14.20 0.64 -15.73
N LEU A 90 -12.91 0.89 -15.98
CA LEU A 90 -12.00 1.47 -15.01
C LEU A 90 -12.40 2.91 -14.63
N GLN A 91 -12.79 3.73 -15.58
CA GLN A 91 -13.31 5.08 -15.29
C GLN A 91 -14.59 5.03 -14.46
N SER A 92 -15.46 4.07 -14.70
CA SER A 92 -16.77 3.95 -14.04
C SER A 92 -16.68 3.72 -12.52
N VAL A 93 -15.54 3.25 -12.00
CA VAL A 93 -15.34 3.08 -10.57
C VAL A 93 -14.95 4.38 -9.85
N GLY A 94 -14.70 5.46 -10.60
CA GLY A 94 -14.35 6.78 -10.06
C GLY A 94 -12.89 7.17 -10.26
N LEU A 95 -12.14 6.47 -11.11
CA LEU A 95 -10.75 6.78 -11.42
C LEU A 95 -10.66 7.93 -12.43
N THR A 96 -9.70 8.83 -12.21
CA THR A 96 -9.34 9.86 -13.20
C THR A 96 -8.67 9.22 -14.42
N GLY A 97 -8.66 9.92 -15.57
CA GLY A 97 -8.01 9.43 -16.76
C GLY A 97 -6.52 9.14 -16.57
N ALA A 98 -5.82 9.93 -15.77
CA ALA A 98 -4.42 9.70 -15.45
C ALA A 98 -4.22 8.40 -14.66
N LYS A 99 -5.06 8.13 -13.65
CA LYS A 99 -5.02 6.88 -12.87
C LYS A 99 -5.40 5.67 -13.69
N VAL A 100 -6.38 5.78 -14.60
CA VAL A 100 -6.75 4.71 -15.54
C VAL A 100 -5.53 4.32 -16.39
N ARG A 101 -4.82 5.30 -16.96
CA ARG A 101 -3.59 5.02 -17.73
C ARG A 101 -2.52 4.35 -16.88
N THR A 102 -2.23 4.89 -15.70
CA THR A 102 -1.23 4.33 -14.78
C THR A 102 -1.55 2.89 -14.43
N ILE A 103 -2.80 2.59 -14.08
CA ILE A 103 -3.25 1.23 -13.74
C ILE A 103 -3.15 0.30 -14.94
N SER A 104 -3.53 0.77 -16.13
CA SER A 104 -3.44 -0.02 -17.36
C SER A 104 -2.00 -0.35 -17.73
N GLU A 105 -1.11 0.63 -17.70
CA GLU A 105 0.32 0.44 -18.01
C GLU A 105 1.00 -0.48 -16.98
N LEU A 106 0.73 -0.28 -15.69
CA LEU A 106 1.23 -1.16 -14.63
C LEU A 106 0.74 -2.60 -14.82
N THR A 107 -0.54 -2.77 -15.13
CA THR A 107 -1.14 -4.09 -15.33
C THR A 107 -0.53 -4.81 -16.53
N GLU A 108 -0.31 -4.08 -17.63
CA GLU A 108 0.36 -4.61 -18.82
C GLU A 108 1.79 -5.04 -18.52
N ALA A 109 2.55 -4.23 -17.77
CA ALA A 109 3.92 -4.55 -17.37
C ALA A 109 3.99 -5.79 -16.47
N VAL A 110 3.01 -5.99 -15.60
CA VAL A 110 2.91 -7.19 -14.77
C VAL A 110 2.54 -8.42 -15.60
N LEU A 111 1.56 -8.32 -16.49
CA LEU A 111 1.11 -9.42 -17.35
C LEU A 111 2.16 -9.84 -18.37
N SER A 112 2.98 -8.91 -18.86
CA SER A 112 4.10 -9.20 -19.78
C SER A 112 5.33 -9.79 -19.09
N GLY A 113 5.37 -9.78 -17.76
CA GLY A 113 6.52 -10.23 -16.97
C GLY A 113 7.65 -9.20 -16.84
N GLU A 114 7.45 -7.98 -17.33
CA GLU A 114 8.40 -6.87 -17.14
C GLU A 114 8.56 -6.51 -15.66
N ILE A 115 7.45 -6.58 -14.88
CA ILE A 115 7.44 -6.42 -13.44
C ILE A 115 7.07 -7.75 -12.79
N ASN A 116 7.95 -8.24 -11.90
CA ASN A 116 7.73 -9.40 -11.04
C ASN A 116 7.73 -8.98 -9.57
N PHE A 117 6.78 -9.49 -8.79
CA PHE A 117 6.69 -9.24 -7.35
C PHE A 117 7.17 -10.45 -6.54
#